data_0f1ad412db3834686a6ab0b4ceda1a62
#
_entry.id   0f1ad412db3834686a6ab0b4ceda1a62
#
_cell.length_a   1.000
_cell.length_b   1.000
_cell.length_c   1.000
_cell.angle_alpha   90.00
_cell.angle_beta   90.00
_cell.angle_gamma   90.00
#
_symmetry.space_group_name_H-M   'P 1'
#
loop_
_entity.id
_entity.type
_entity.pdbx_description
1 polymer ?
#
loop_
_entity_poly.entity_id
_entity_poly.type
_entity_poly.pdbx_seq_one_letter_code
_entity_poly.pdbx_strand_id
1 'polypeptide(L)'
;VVKRIFAIGDIHGCYDPLVLLLGRIPIDWSQDRLVFMGDYIDRGPQSFEVVQHLIELQERRADTVFLKGNHEQMLADYLSGRDRLTYLYNGGQQTLDSYLRHASAPGRYPIPDAHLRFFESLQLMFETENYIFVHAGLRQGLPLERQRPEDLLWIRENFVDSRHAFGKRVIFGHTPFDEPRVEPNKIGIDTGAVYGNKLTCVQLPEEKFYFA
;
A
#
# COMPACT_ATOMS: atom_id res chain seq x y z
N VAL A 1 -12.36 20.70 -5.88
CA VAL A 1 -13.05 19.41 -5.64
C VAL A 1 -12.31 18.35 -6.40
N VAL A 2 -11.90 17.25 -5.72
CA VAL A 2 -11.25 16.09 -6.35
C VAL A 2 -12.25 15.42 -7.31
N LYS A 3 -11.86 15.22 -8.58
CA LYS A 3 -12.75 14.71 -9.62
C LYS A 3 -12.71 13.18 -9.68
N ARG A 4 -11.51 12.59 -9.71
CA ARG A 4 -11.30 11.15 -9.73
C ARG A 4 -10.26 10.75 -8.69
N ILE A 5 -10.33 9.50 -8.25
CA ILE A 5 -9.34 8.92 -7.36
C ILE A 5 -8.76 7.68 -8.04
N PHE A 6 -7.45 7.61 -8.10
CA PHE A 6 -6.71 6.45 -8.56
C PHE A 6 -6.12 5.75 -7.33
N ALA A 7 -6.47 4.48 -7.08
CA ALA A 7 -5.91 3.72 -5.97
C ALA A 7 -5.06 2.57 -6.51
N ILE A 8 -3.82 2.47 -6.02
CA ILE A 8 -2.83 1.45 -6.43
C ILE A 8 -2.66 0.44 -5.29
N GLY A 9 -2.77 -0.85 -5.62
CA GLY A 9 -2.61 -1.96 -4.68
C GLY A 9 -1.15 -2.22 -4.27
N ASP A 10 -0.93 -3.36 -3.63
CA ASP A 10 0.32 -3.77 -3.00
C ASP A 10 1.47 -3.89 -4.01
N ILE A 11 2.60 -3.24 -3.72
CA ILE A 11 3.73 -3.10 -4.66
C ILE A 11 4.83 -4.11 -4.37
N HIS A 12 5.17 -4.30 -3.10
CA HIS A 12 6.17 -5.28 -2.66
C HIS A 12 7.49 -5.25 -3.46
N GLY A 13 8.14 -4.08 -3.55
CA GLY A 13 9.41 -3.95 -4.24
C GLY A 13 9.38 -4.24 -5.76
N CYS A 14 8.21 -4.22 -6.38
CA CYS A 14 8.02 -4.36 -7.82
C CYS A 14 8.11 -2.98 -8.51
N TYR A 15 9.31 -2.44 -8.63
CA TYR A 15 9.53 -1.07 -9.14
C TYR A 15 9.15 -0.91 -10.60
N ASP A 16 9.57 -1.84 -11.47
CA ASP A 16 9.29 -1.73 -12.91
C ASP A 16 7.78 -1.78 -13.21
N PRO A 17 6.97 -2.69 -12.59
CA PRO A 17 5.51 -2.62 -12.66
C PRO A 17 4.93 -1.30 -12.16
N LEU A 18 5.45 -0.74 -11.06
CA LEU A 18 4.99 0.55 -10.54
C LEU A 18 5.18 1.68 -11.56
N VAL A 19 6.38 1.81 -12.14
CA VAL A 19 6.69 2.84 -13.14
C VAL A 19 5.81 2.67 -14.38
N LEU A 20 5.66 1.43 -14.85
CA LEU A 20 4.81 1.12 -15.99
C LEU A 20 3.34 1.49 -15.74
N LEU A 21 2.81 1.16 -14.56
CA LEU A 21 1.42 1.47 -14.18
C LEU A 21 1.20 2.98 -14.09
N LEU A 22 2.10 3.71 -13.43
CA LEU A 22 2.03 5.17 -13.33
C LEU A 22 2.04 5.85 -14.70
N GLY A 23 2.76 5.29 -15.69
CA GLY A 23 2.74 5.77 -17.08
C GLY A 23 1.47 5.43 -17.86
N ARG A 24 0.67 4.47 -17.41
CA ARG A 24 -0.58 4.03 -18.07
C ARG A 24 -1.84 4.72 -17.55
N ILE A 25 -1.84 5.15 -16.29
CA ILE A 25 -3.01 5.80 -15.71
C ILE A 25 -3.18 7.21 -16.26
N PRO A 26 -4.39 7.60 -16.72
CA PRO A 26 -4.65 8.92 -17.28
C PRO A 26 -4.97 9.95 -16.20
N ILE A 27 -4.08 10.08 -15.22
CA ILE A 27 -4.26 10.99 -14.08
C ILE A 27 -4.05 12.46 -14.51
N ASP A 28 -5.02 13.30 -14.19
CA ASP A 28 -4.89 14.75 -14.26
C ASP A 28 -4.52 15.29 -12.88
N TRP A 29 -3.25 15.58 -12.69
CA TRP A 29 -2.70 16.02 -11.40
C TRP A 29 -3.27 17.37 -10.89
N SER A 30 -4.04 18.07 -11.68
CA SER A 30 -4.71 19.31 -11.23
C SER A 30 -6.06 19.06 -10.56
N GLN A 31 -6.65 17.88 -10.75
CA GLN A 31 -8.02 17.56 -10.32
C GLN A 31 -8.14 16.19 -9.64
N ASP A 32 -7.25 15.25 -9.96
CA ASP A 32 -7.33 13.87 -9.51
C ASP A 32 -6.43 13.65 -8.30
N ARG A 33 -6.75 12.63 -7.52
CA ARG A 33 -5.96 12.20 -6.36
C ARG A 33 -5.44 10.79 -6.57
N LEU A 34 -4.21 10.57 -6.13
CA LEU A 34 -3.59 9.24 -6.09
C LEU A 34 -3.53 8.73 -4.64
N VAL A 35 -3.90 7.45 -4.45
CA VAL A 35 -3.87 6.76 -3.16
C VAL A 35 -3.09 5.46 -3.34
N PHE A 36 -2.11 5.23 -2.47
CA PHE A 36 -1.37 3.97 -2.40
C PHE A 36 -1.83 3.18 -1.19
N MET A 37 -2.06 1.88 -1.36
CA MET A 37 -2.73 1.04 -0.37
C MET A 37 -1.81 0.44 0.70
N GLY A 38 -0.50 0.72 0.66
CA GLY A 38 0.50 0.13 1.55
C GLY A 38 1.26 -1.03 0.91
N ASP A 39 2.07 -1.72 1.72
CA ASP A 39 2.93 -2.83 1.31
C ASP A 39 3.84 -2.47 0.12
N TYR A 40 4.67 -1.45 0.33
CA TYR A 40 5.63 -0.96 -0.67
C TYR A 40 6.87 -1.85 -0.77
N ILE A 41 7.25 -2.47 0.33
CA ILE A 41 8.51 -3.19 0.56
C ILE A 41 8.29 -4.69 0.70
N ASP A 42 9.39 -5.43 0.82
CA ASP A 42 9.47 -6.86 1.06
C ASP A 42 9.10 -7.73 -0.14
N ARG A 43 9.58 -8.97 -0.14
CA ARG A 43 9.36 -9.99 -1.15
C ARG A 43 10.00 -9.69 -2.51
N GLY A 44 9.76 -8.54 -3.08
CA GLY A 44 10.35 -8.10 -4.34
C GLY A 44 11.74 -7.47 -4.17
N PRO A 45 12.52 -7.37 -5.25
CA PRO A 45 13.94 -7.03 -5.16
C PRO A 45 14.25 -5.53 -5.09
N GLN A 46 13.30 -4.63 -5.34
CA GLN A 46 13.57 -3.21 -5.59
C GLN A 46 12.85 -2.29 -4.58
N SER A 47 12.86 -2.69 -3.28
CA SER A 47 12.18 -1.93 -2.21
C SER A 47 12.75 -0.50 -2.05
N PHE A 48 14.07 -0.34 -2.18
CA PHE A 48 14.70 0.98 -2.11
C PHE A 48 14.20 1.89 -3.23
N GLU A 49 14.21 1.40 -4.47
CA GLU A 49 13.79 2.14 -5.67
C GLU A 49 12.31 2.53 -5.59
N VAL A 50 11.46 1.63 -5.10
CA VAL A 50 10.03 1.93 -4.87
C VAL A 50 9.89 3.08 -3.88
N VAL A 51 10.49 2.97 -2.68
CA VAL A 51 10.35 4.00 -1.63
C VAL A 51 10.93 5.33 -2.08
N GLN A 52 12.11 5.33 -2.74
CA GLN A 52 12.72 6.55 -3.28
C GLN A 52 11.77 7.25 -4.28
N HIS A 53 11.18 6.49 -5.19
CA HIS A 53 10.24 7.02 -6.18
C HIS A 53 8.98 7.63 -5.53
N LEU A 54 8.45 6.96 -4.48
CA LEU A 54 7.27 7.45 -3.76
C LEU A 54 7.57 8.73 -2.95
N ILE A 55 8.76 8.86 -2.38
CA ILE A 55 9.22 10.10 -1.72
C ILE A 55 9.29 11.24 -2.74
N GLU A 56 9.91 11.02 -3.88
CA GLU A 56 9.98 12.01 -4.95
C GLU A 56 8.61 12.40 -5.50
N LEU A 57 7.67 11.45 -5.54
CA LEU A 57 6.29 11.71 -5.89
C LEU A 57 5.59 12.55 -4.82
N GLN A 58 5.78 12.24 -3.54
CA GLN A 58 5.24 12.99 -2.41
C GLN A 58 5.70 14.45 -2.41
N GLU A 59 6.99 14.69 -2.70
CA GLU A 59 7.54 16.05 -2.79
C GLU A 59 6.93 16.86 -3.93
N ARG A 60 6.64 16.22 -5.06
CA ARG A 60 6.04 16.86 -6.23
C ARG A 60 4.51 17.00 -6.11
N ARG A 61 3.86 16.14 -5.34
CA ARG A 61 2.41 15.97 -5.23
C ARG A 61 2.00 15.72 -3.78
N ALA A 62 1.97 16.80 -3.00
CA ALA A 62 1.68 16.74 -1.56
C ALA A 62 0.26 16.24 -1.22
N ASP A 63 -0.65 16.18 -2.19
CA ASP A 63 -2.02 15.67 -2.04
C ASP A 63 -2.12 14.15 -2.32
N THR A 64 -1.02 13.49 -2.67
CA THR A 64 -0.96 12.02 -2.78
C THR A 64 -1.07 11.40 -1.39
N VAL A 65 -1.88 10.36 -1.27
CA VAL A 65 -2.10 9.65 -0.01
C VAL A 65 -1.31 8.34 -0.01
N PHE A 66 -0.56 8.12 1.07
CA PHE A 66 0.20 6.88 1.28
C PHE A 66 -0.31 6.18 2.53
N LEU A 67 -0.92 5.01 2.36
CA LEU A 67 -1.36 4.20 3.48
C LEU A 67 -0.22 3.31 3.98
N LYS A 68 -0.31 2.91 5.23
CA LYS A 68 0.58 1.97 5.87
C LYS A 68 0.08 0.56 5.63
N GLY A 69 0.94 -0.33 5.15
CA GLY A 69 0.70 -1.76 5.12
C GLY A 69 1.28 -2.46 6.35
N ASN A 70 0.96 -3.75 6.50
CA ASN A 70 1.53 -4.54 7.59
C ASN A 70 3.03 -4.77 7.41
N HIS A 71 3.56 -4.75 6.19
CA HIS A 71 4.99 -4.88 5.92
C HIS A 71 5.79 -3.69 6.44
N GLU A 72 5.29 -2.47 6.31
CA GLU A 72 5.91 -1.29 6.93
C GLU A 72 5.84 -1.34 8.46
N GLN A 73 4.78 -1.92 9.04
CA GLN A 73 4.71 -2.14 10.48
C GLN A 73 5.73 -3.19 10.94
N MET A 74 5.88 -4.30 10.21
CA MET A 74 6.89 -5.32 10.51
C MET A 74 8.30 -4.78 10.40
N LEU A 75 8.60 -3.90 9.43
CA LEU A 75 9.89 -3.20 9.35
C LEU A 75 10.15 -2.34 10.60
N ALA A 76 9.15 -1.58 11.06
CA ALA A 76 9.27 -0.77 12.28
C ALA A 76 9.55 -1.63 13.52
N ASP A 77 8.89 -2.78 13.62
CA ASP A 77 9.10 -3.75 14.70
C ASP A 77 10.51 -4.40 14.63
N TYR A 78 10.97 -4.71 13.43
CA TYR A 78 12.34 -5.19 13.19
C TYR A 78 13.39 -4.17 13.61
N LEU A 79 13.25 -2.92 13.18
CA LEU A 79 14.22 -1.84 13.49
C LEU A 79 14.26 -1.52 14.98
N SER A 80 13.13 -1.63 15.68
CA SER A 80 13.05 -1.45 17.14
C SER A 80 13.53 -2.69 17.94
N GLY A 81 13.82 -3.79 17.27
CA GLY A 81 14.25 -5.04 17.88
C GLY A 81 13.13 -5.88 18.52
N ARG A 82 11.86 -5.50 18.30
CA ARG A 82 10.70 -6.21 18.89
C ARG A 82 10.45 -7.57 18.26
N ASP A 83 10.45 -7.65 16.93
CA ASP A 83 10.21 -8.90 16.21
C ASP A 83 11.03 -8.96 14.90
N ARG A 84 12.20 -9.60 15.00
CA ARG A 84 13.10 -9.74 13.84
C ARG A 84 12.75 -10.94 12.97
N LEU A 85 12.29 -12.03 13.58
CA LEU A 85 12.06 -13.28 12.86
C LEU A 85 10.85 -13.19 11.95
N THR A 86 9.74 -12.65 12.45
CA THR A 86 8.53 -12.45 11.64
C THR A 86 8.81 -11.59 10.43
N TYR A 87 9.56 -10.49 10.56
CA TYR A 87 9.91 -9.64 9.43
C TYR A 87 10.71 -10.39 8.35
N LEU A 88 11.78 -11.07 8.75
CA LEU A 88 12.61 -11.82 7.81
C LEU A 88 11.84 -12.96 7.14
N TYR A 89 11.00 -13.69 7.89
CA TYR A 89 10.17 -14.77 7.36
C TYR A 89 9.15 -14.28 6.31
N ASN A 90 8.64 -13.06 6.46
CA ASN A 90 7.68 -12.45 5.53
C ASN A 90 8.32 -11.74 4.33
N GLY A 91 9.60 -11.92 4.07
CA GLY A 91 10.28 -11.37 2.91
C GLY A 91 11.04 -10.08 3.16
N GLY A 92 11.29 -9.74 4.44
CA GLY A 92 12.07 -8.56 4.81
C GLY A 92 13.53 -8.63 4.37
N GLN A 93 14.09 -9.84 4.18
CA GLN A 93 15.46 -9.99 3.70
C GLN A 93 15.67 -9.29 2.35
N GLN A 94 14.72 -9.38 1.42
CA GLN A 94 14.78 -8.73 0.11
C GLN A 94 14.86 -7.20 0.23
N THR A 95 14.13 -6.62 1.18
CA THR A 95 14.23 -5.20 1.49
C THR A 95 15.63 -4.84 2.01
N LEU A 96 16.12 -5.57 3.00
CA LEU A 96 17.45 -5.34 3.55
C LEU A 96 18.54 -5.44 2.46
N ASP A 97 18.45 -6.43 1.59
CA ASP A 97 19.36 -6.62 0.46
C ASP A 97 19.24 -5.47 -0.56
N SER A 98 18.04 -4.99 -0.84
CA SER A 98 17.80 -3.84 -1.69
C SER A 98 18.49 -2.59 -1.13
N TYR A 99 18.32 -2.30 0.13
CA TYR A 99 18.99 -1.15 0.78
C TYR A 99 20.50 -1.30 0.85
N LEU A 100 21.02 -2.51 1.07
CA LEU A 100 22.47 -2.76 1.09
C LEU A 100 23.12 -2.47 -0.27
N ARG A 101 22.46 -2.71 -1.40
CA ARG A 101 22.98 -2.37 -2.73
C ARG A 101 23.16 -0.86 -2.93
N HIS A 102 22.44 -0.03 -2.20
CA HIS A 102 22.51 1.44 -2.23
C HIS A 102 23.33 2.04 -1.08
N ALA A 103 23.97 1.19 -0.25
CA ALA A 103 24.76 1.63 0.87
C ALA A 103 26.06 2.33 0.43
N SER A 104 26.29 3.54 0.93
CA SER A 104 27.55 4.27 0.68
C SER A 104 28.71 3.83 1.57
N ALA A 105 28.47 2.99 2.58
CA ALA A 105 29.50 2.47 3.49
C ALA A 105 29.17 1.06 3.99
N PRO A 106 30.14 0.12 4.10
CA PRO A 106 29.91 -1.20 4.64
C PRO A 106 29.65 -1.16 6.15
N GLY A 107 28.75 -2.02 6.64
CA GLY A 107 28.59 -2.35 8.06
C GLY A 107 27.47 -1.65 8.83
N ARG A 108 26.65 -0.82 8.20
CA ARG A 108 25.45 -0.24 8.82
C ARG A 108 24.23 -0.50 7.92
N TYR A 109 23.11 -0.90 8.49
CA TYR A 109 21.84 -0.94 7.75
C TYR A 109 21.53 0.48 7.27
N PRO A 110 21.55 0.74 5.97
CA PRO A 110 21.53 2.09 5.45
C PRO A 110 20.13 2.46 5.02
N ILE A 111 19.14 2.40 5.93
CA ILE A 111 17.87 3.04 5.63
C ILE A 111 18.08 4.54 5.81
N PRO A 112 17.98 5.33 4.71
CA PRO A 112 18.18 6.77 4.81
C PRO A 112 17.12 7.41 5.71
N ASP A 113 17.47 8.49 6.41
CA ASP A 113 16.54 9.22 7.28
C ASP A 113 15.29 9.70 6.53
N ALA A 114 15.41 10.03 5.24
CA ALA A 114 14.25 10.39 4.41
C ALA A 114 13.26 9.24 4.26
N HIS A 115 13.77 8.00 4.09
CA HIS A 115 12.92 6.79 4.00
C HIS A 115 12.28 6.45 5.35
N LEU A 116 13.02 6.60 6.47
CA LEU A 116 12.44 6.44 7.81
C LEU A 116 11.29 7.42 8.05
N ARG A 117 11.49 8.72 7.72
CA ARG A 117 10.42 9.72 7.81
C ARG A 117 9.23 9.41 6.91
N PHE A 118 9.47 8.87 5.71
CA PHE A 118 8.38 8.43 4.83
C PHE A 118 7.55 7.33 5.51
N PHE A 119 8.18 6.28 6.05
CA PHE A 119 7.47 5.20 6.75
C PHE A 119 6.71 5.71 7.99
N GLU A 120 7.26 6.69 8.71
CA GLU A 120 6.59 7.32 9.87
C GLU A 120 5.38 8.16 9.46
N SER A 121 5.37 8.72 8.25
CA SER A 121 4.29 9.58 7.74
C SER A 121 3.08 8.82 7.20
N LEU A 122 3.15 7.49 7.06
CA LEU A 122 2.11 6.66 6.48
C LEU A 122 0.84 6.64 7.33
N GLN A 123 -0.31 6.75 6.67
CA GLN A 123 -1.62 6.79 7.31
C GLN A 123 -2.23 5.39 7.41
N LEU A 124 -2.96 5.10 8.48
CA LEU A 124 -3.65 3.81 8.63
C LEU A 124 -4.91 3.70 7.76
N MET A 125 -5.56 4.83 7.49
CA MET A 125 -6.81 4.90 6.74
C MET A 125 -6.95 6.29 6.13
N PHE A 126 -7.61 6.37 4.98
CA PHE A 126 -8.01 7.61 4.35
C PHE A 126 -9.49 7.57 3.98
N GLU A 127 -10.24 8.63 4.27
CA GLU A 127 -11.68 8.68 4.07
C GLU A 127 -12.06 9.86 3.16
N THR A 128 -13.02 9.61 2.28
CA THR A 128 -13.68 10.61 1.44
C THR A 128 -15.19 10.58 1.66
N GLU A 129 -15.93 11.37 0.91
CA GLU A 129 -17.39 11.34 0.98
C GLU A 129 -17.97 9.95 0.68
N ASN A 130 -17.45 9.26 -0.33
CA ASN A 130 -18.01 8.01 -0.86
C ASN A 130 -17.17 6.75 -0.58
N TYR A 131 -15.91 6.91 -0.20
CA TYR A 131 -14.95 5.81 -0.08
C TYR A 131 -14.16 5.83 1.21
N ILE A 132 -13.80 4.64 1.68
CA ILE A 132 -12.82 4.41 2.72
C ILE A 132 -11.67 3.62 2.09
N PHE A 133 -10.45 4.10 2.24
CA PHE A 133 -9.23 3.43 1.79
C PHE A 133 -8.51 2.91 3.03
N VAL A 134 -8.22 1.63 3.07
CA VAL A 134 -7.57 0.94 4.19
C VAL A 134 -6.73 -0.22 3.66
N HIS A 135 -5.58 -0.48 4.27
CA HIS A 135 -4.70 -1.53 3.74
C HIS A 135 -5.37 -2.90 3.72
N ALA A 136 -5.78 -3.45 4.87
CA ALA A 136 -6.34 -4.80 4.94
C ALA A 136 -7.86 -4.84 5.01
N GLY A 137 -8.48 -4.01 5.82
CA GLY A 137 -9.93 -3.98 5.95
C GLY A 137 -10.39 -3.39 7.27
N LEU A 138 -11.67 -3.61 7.59
CA LEU A 138 -12.37 -3.06 8.73
C LEU A 138 -13.07 -4.17 9.52
N ARG A 139 -13.05 -4.07 10.84
CA ARG A 139 -13.84 -4.96 11.70
C ARG A 139 -15.30 -4.52 11.71
N GLN A 140 -16.19 -5.41 11.31
CA GLN A 140 -17.63 -5.14 11.38
C GLN A 140 -18.11 -4.92 12.83
N GLY A 141 -19.12 -4.07 12.99
CA GLY A 141 -19.70 -3.76 14.29
C GLY A 141 -18.91 -2.72 15.11
N LEU A 142 -17.77 -2.25 14.59
CA LEU A 142 -17.01 -1.13 15.18
C LEU A 142 -17.14 0.11 14.28
N PRO A 143 -17.40 1.31 14.86
CA PRO A 143 -17.33 2.55 14.11
C PRO A 143 -15.88 2.86 13.69
N LEU A 144 -15.69 3.71 12.68
CA LEU A 144 -14.38 3.97 12.08
C LEU A 144 -13.36 4.49 13.11
N GLU A 145 -13.80 5.32 14.03
CA GLU A 145 -12.97 5.94 15.09
C GLU A 145 -12.50 4.92 16.15
N ARG A 146 -13.09 3.72 16.16
CA ARG A 146 -12.75 2.63 17.09
C ARG A 146 -12.08 1.44 16.40
N GLN A 147 -11.82 1.53 15.10
CA GLN A 147 -11.05 0.52 14.39
C GLN A 147 -9.63 0.44 14.98
N ARG A 148 -9.12 -0.78 15.11
CA ARG A 148 -7.80 -1.03 15.71
C ARG A 148 -6.74 -1.13 14.62
N PRO A 149 -5.52 -0.63 14.85
CA PRO A 149 -4.42 -0.78 13.89
C PRO A 149 -4.20 -2.22 13.44
N GLU A 150 -4.36 -3.21 14.35
CA GLU A 150 -4.21 -4.63 14.03
C GLU A 150 -5.23 -5.07 12.98
N ASP A 151 -6.49 -4.62 13.08
CA ASP A 151 -7.51 -4.95 12.09
C ASP A 151 -7.25 -4.24 10.76
N LEU A 152 -6.91 -2.94 10.82
CA LEU A 152 -6.64 -2.14 9.62
C LEU A 152 -5.48 -2.69 8.79
N LEU A 153 -4.49 -3.35 9.44
CA LEU A 153 -3.27 -3.85 8.82
C LEU A 153 -3.27 -5.36 8.54
N TRP A 154 -4.14 -6.16 9.21
CA TRP A 154 -4.00 -7.62 9.16
C TRP A 154 -5.28 -8.41 8.92
N ILE A 155 -6.46 -7.81 9.04
CA ILE A 155 -7.73 -8.53 8.90
C ILE A 155 -7.85 -9.16 7.50
N ARG A 156 -8.36 -10.41 7.42
CA ARG A 156 -8.55 -11.13 6.15
C ARG A 156 -10.01 -11.61 6.06
N GLU A 157 -10.27 -12.91 6.19
CA GLU A 157 -11.55 -13.56 5.92
C GLU A 157 -12.71 -12.88 6.64
N ASN A 158 -12.53 -12.45 7.88
CA ASN A 158 -13.56 -11.74 8.67
C ASN A 158 -14.05 -10.43 8.00
N PHE A 159 -13.21 -9.81 7.16
CA PHE A 159 -13.59 -8.65 6.36
C PHE A 159 -13.91 -9.04 4.93
N VAL A 160 -13.05 -9.83 4.31
CA VAL A 160 -13.14 -10.21 2.89
C VAL A 160 -14.47 -10.89 2.58
N ASP A 161 -14.94 -11.79 3.45
CA ASP A 161 -16.18 -12.55 3.24
C ASP A 161 -17.43 -11.86 3.85
N SER A 162 -17.23 -10.76 4.57
CA SER A 162 -18.31 -10.00 5.17
C SER A 162 -19.12 -9.20 4.14
N ARG A 163 -20.44 -9.23 4.25
CA ARG A 163 -21.35 -8.38 3.48
C ARG A 163 -21.74 -7.10 4.24
N HIS A 164 -21.09 -6.82 5.37
CA HIS A 164 -21.38 -5.64 6.17
C HIS A 164 -21.11 -4.35 5.39
N ALA A 165 -22.06 -3.40 5.44
CA ALA A 165 -21.91 -2.08 4.84
C ALA A 165 -21.35 -1.10 5.88
N PHE A 166 -20.22 -0.48 5.57
CA PHE A 166 -19.56 0.51 6.43
C PHE A 166 -20.02 1.96 6.15
N GLY A 167 -21.17 2.14 5.47
CA GLY A 167 -21.69 3.44 5.08
C GLY A 167 -21.08 4.00 3.80
N LYS A 168 -19.85 3.61 3.49
CA LYS A 168 -19.10 3.96 2.28
C LYS A 168 -18.48 2.71 1.68
N ARG A 169 -18.10 2.77 0.41
CA ARG A 169 -17.43 1.65 -0.23
C ARG A 169 -15.96 1.59 0.18
N VAL A 170 -15.51 0.40 0.59
CA VAL A 170 -14.15 0.20 1.10
C VAL A 170 -13.23 -0.27 -0.03
N ILE A 171 -12.11 0.44 -0.22
CA ILE A 171 -11.03 0.03 -1.13
C ILE A 171 -9.91 -0.55 -0.28
N PHE A 172 -9.41 -1.74 -0.64
CA PHE A 172 -8.44 -2.46 0.18
C PHE A 172 -7.43 -3.27 -0.65
N GLY A 173 -6.29 -3.61 -0.05
CA GLY A 173 -5.20 -4.44 -0.56
C GLY A 173 -5.00 -5.72 0.27
N HIS A 174 -3.75 -6.05 0.63
CA HIS A 174 -3.32 -7.03 1.62
C HIS A 174 -3.68 -8.51 1.34
N THR A 175 -4.87 -8.78 0.86
CA THR A 175 -5.32 -10.13 0.53
C THR A 175 -5.28 -10.30 -0.99
N PRO A 176 -4.33 -11.09 -1.52
CA PRO A 176 -4.16 -11.21 -2.96
C PRO A 176 -5.28 -12.04 -3.61
N PHE A 177 -5.72 -11.56 -4.77
CA PHE A 177 -6.68 -12.20 -5.65
C PHE A 177 -6.08 -12.34 -7.05
N ASP A 178 -6.55 -13.28 -7.85
CA ASP A 178 -6.12 -13.40 -9.25
C ASP A 178 -6.58 -12.20 -10.10
N GLU A 179 -7.76 -11.67 -9.79
CA GLU A 179 -8.38 -10.49 -10.40
C GLU A 179 -8.90 -9.54 -9.30
N PRO A 180 -9.10 -8.24 -9.59
CA PRO A 180 -9.72 -7.32 -8.64
C PRO A 180 -11.05 -7.87 -8.12
N ARG A 181 -11.21 -7.91 -6.80
CA ARG A 181 -12.46 -8.38 -6.18
C ARG A 181 -13.43 -7.23 -6.03
N VAL A 182 -14.46 -7.21 -6.87
CA VAL A 182 -15.45 -6.13 -6.90
C VAL A 182 -16.75 -6.61 -6.26
N GLU A 183 -17.14 -5.98 -5.15
CA GLU A 183 -18.39 -6.23 -4.43
C GLU A 183 -19.14 -4.90 -4.19
N PRO A 184 -20.44 -4.92 -3.90
CA PRO A 184 -21.21 -3.69 -3.68
C PRO A 184 -20.67 -2.83 -2.53
N ASN A 185 -20.10 -3.45 -1.49
CA ASN A 185 -19.61 -2.79 -0.28
C ASN A 185 -18.07 -2.55 -0.28
N LYS A 186 -17.31 -3.19 -1.19
CA LYS A 186 -15.84 -3.09 -1.21
C LYS A 186 -15.22 -3.43 -2.56
N ILE A 187 -13.96 -3.01 -2.76
CA ILE A 187 -13.13 -3.39 -3.91
C ILE A 187 -11.74 -3.76 -3.40
N GLY A 188 -11.33 -5.03 -3.60
CA GLY A 188 -9.97 -5.51 -3.34
C GLY A 188 -9.10 -5.38 -4.58
N ILE A 189 -7.92 -4.74 -4.45
CA ILE A 189 -7.02 -4.41 -5.56
C ILE A 189 -5.60 -4.94 -5.40
N ASP A 190 -5.31 -5.73 -4.38
CA ASP A 190 -4.10 -6.55 -4.37
C ASP A 190 -4.30 -7.71 -5.32
N THR A 191 -3.55 -7.74 -6.41
CA THR A 191 -3.59 -8.79 -7.42
C THR A 191 -2.27 -9.54 -7.53
N GLY A 192 -1.48 -9.52 -6.48
CA GLY A 192 -0.31 -10.38 -6.33
C GLY A 192 0.83 -10.07 -7.32
N ALA A 193 1.13 -8.80 -7.57
CA ALA A 193 2.21 -8.37 -8.48
C ALA A 193 3.54 -9.09 -8.19
N VAL A 194 3.94 -9.18 -6.93
CA VAL A 194 5.19 -9.83 -6.50
C VAL A 194 5.20 -11.35 -6.71
N TYR A 195 4.03 -11.96 -6.88
CA TYR A 195 3.90 -13.40 -7.17
C TYR A 195 3.83 -13.71 -8.68
N GLY A 196 4.14 -12.72 -9.53
CA GLY A 196 4.15 -12.89 -10.98
C GLY A 196 2.80 -12.62 -11.66
N ASN A 197 1.84 -12.09 -10.96
CA ASN A 197 0.61 -11.56 -11.53
C ASN A 197 0.78 -10.05 -11.84
N LYS A 198 -0.21 -9.22 -11.72
CA LYS A 198 -0.23 -7.82 -12.13
C LYS A 198 -0.32 -6.86 -10.97
N LEU A 199 0.25 -5.66 -11.10
CA LEU A 199 -0.02 -4.53 -10.23
C LEU A 199 -1.29 -3.83 -10.72
N THR A 200 -2.24 -3.60 -9.81
CA THR A 200 -3.56 -3.05 -10.15
C THR A 200 -3.75 -1.64 -9.64
N CYS A 201 -4.32 -0.80 -10.51
CA CYS A 201 -4.89 0.50 -10.15
C CYS A 201 -6.38 0.53 -10.46
N VAL A 202 -7.21 1.03 -9.55
CA VAL A 202 -8.62 1.35 -9.81
C VAL A 202 -8.83 2.86 -9.89
N GLN A 203 -9.52 3.31 -10.94
CA GLN A 203 -10.01 4.67 -11.09
C GLN A 203 -11.44 4.76 -10.59
N LEU A 204 -11.71 5.67 -9.69
CA LEU A 204 -13.01 5.95 -9.08
C LEU A 204 -13.53 7.34 -9.50
N PRO A 205 -14.84 7.52 -9.68
CA PRO A 205 -15.93 6.57 -9.38
C PRO A 205 -16.25 5.57 -10.49
N GLU A 206 -15.59 5.61 -11.67
CA GLU A 206 -15.94 4.81 -12.84
C GLU A 206 -15.61 3.31 -12.69
N GLU A 207 -14.88 2.92 -11.66
CA GLU A 207 -14.40 1.55 -11.41
C GLU A 207 -13.64 0.96 -12.59
N LYS A 208 -12.84 1.80 -13.26
CA LYS A 208 -11.99 1.37 -14.35
C LYS A 208 -10.64 0.90 -13.82
N PHE A 209 -10.20 -0.27 -14.28
CA PHE A 209 -8.96 -0.88 -13.84
C PHE A 209 -7.85 -0.68 -14.88
N TYR A 210 -6.62 -0.47 -14.36
CA TYR A 210 -5.37 -0.41 -15.11
C TYR A 210 -4.40 -1.39 -14.48
N PHE A 211 -3.56 -2.00 -15.29
CA PHE A 211 -2.67 -3.08 -14.89
C PHE A 211 -1.26 -2.88 -15.45
N ALA A 212 -0.25 -3.40 -14.71
CA ALA A 212 1.12 -3.55 -15.17
C ALA A 212 1.71 -4.88 -14.72
#